data_bbbc6c91c98770a6bb9ae6ef4ea92535
#
_entry.id   bbbc6c91c98770a6bb9ae6ef4ea92535
#
_cell.length_a   1.000
_cell.length_b   1.000
_cell.length_c   1.000
_cell.angle_alpha   90.00
_cell.angle_beta   90.00
_cell.angle_gamma   90.00
#
_symmetry.space_group_name_H-M   'P 1'
#
loop_
_entity.id
_entity.type
_entity.pdbx_description
1 polymer ?
#
loop_
_entity_poly.entity_id
_entity_poly.type
_entity_poly.pdbx_seq_one_letter_code
_entity_poly.pdbx_strand_id
1 'polypeptide(L)'
;MGLDPTDLSADDFRKFDKYVKKTLPESDNLNIAYFENLYLVDYATEIGASYILRGIRSANDYEFERGMRHTNSQLKKDITTVFLMPPRDLAEVSSSMVKDLIGPEGWEEHVAKMVPAPVFEEIKAKY
;
A
#
# COMPACT_ATOMS: atom_id res chain seq x y z
N MET A 1 5.09 -4.64 -0.39
CA MET A 1 5.94 -4.65 0.80
C MET A 1 5.14 -4.07 1.96
N GLY A 2 4.65 -4.91 2.86
CA GLY A 2 4.03 -4.44 4.09
C GLY A 2 5.12 -3.88 4.99
N LEU A 3 4.93 -2.69 5.55
CA LEU A 3 5.68 -2.27 6.73
C LEU A 3 5.38 -3.31 7.81
N ASP A 4 6.42 -3.80 8.48
CA ASP A 4 6.21 -4.65 9.64
C ASP A 4 5.39 -3.85 10.66
N PRO A 5 4.20 -4.29 11.07
CA PRO A 5 3.37 -3.55 12.02
C PRO A 5 4.10 -3.24 13.33
N THR A 6 5.12 -4.01 13.67
CA THR A 6 5.94 -3.79 14.87
C THR A 6 6.89 -2.60 14.74
N ASP A 7 7.14 -2.10 13.52
CA ASP A 7 8.03 -0.97 13.25
C ASP A 7 7.29 0.38 13.19
N LEU A 8 5.96 0.38 13.21
CA LEU A 8 5.16 1.60 13.17
C LEU A 8 4.73 2.02 14.57
N SER A 9 5.16 3.21 14.97
CA SER A 9 4.60 3.87 16.16
C SER A 9 3.14 4.29 15.90
N ALA A 10 2.35 4.48 16.96
CA ALA A 10 0.99 5.02 16.85
C ALA A 10 0.95 6.39 16.15
N ASP A 11 2.03 7.18 16.24
CA ASP A 11 2.15 8.46 15.56
C ASP A 11 2.41 8.31 14.06
N ASP A 12 3.18 7.31 13.66
CA ASP A 12 3.41 7.02 12.24
C ASP A 12 2.13 6.53 11.57
N PHE A 13 1.35 5.73 12.26
CA PHE A 13 0.04 5.30 11.76
C PHE A 13 -0.92 6.48 11.57
N ARG A 14 -1.00 7.41 12.53
CA ARG A 14 -1.83 8.62 12.41
C ARG A 14 -1.41 9.50 11.23
N LYS A 15 -0.11 9.63 10.98
CA LYS A 15 0.42 10.34 9.81
C LYS A 15 0.01 9.64 8.53
N PHE A 16 0.17 8.32 8.45
CA PHE A 16 -0.22 7.53 7.30
C PHE A 16 -1.73 7.68 7.00
N ASP A 17 -2.60 7.50 7.99
CA ASP A 17 -4.04 7.69 7.87
C ASP A 17 -4.41 9.08 7.32
N LYS A 18 -3.76 10.13 7.84
CA LYS A 18 -3.93 11.50 7.38
C LYS A 18 -3.59 11.68 5.89
N TYR A 19 -2.48 11.08 5.41
CA TYR A 19 -2.09 11.21 4.00
C TYR A 19 -2.98 10.38 3.08
N VAL A 20 -3.38 9.20 3.49
CA VAL A 20 -4.32 8.37 2.73
C VAL A 20 -5.67 9.09 2.58
N LYS A 21 -6.21 9.65 3.66
CA LYS A 21 -7.47 10.42 3.63
C LYS A 21 -7.38 11.67 2.76
N LYS A 22 -6.24 12.35 2.73
CA LYS A 22 -6.03 13.51 1.85
C LYS A 22 -5.88 13.15 0.38
N THR A 23 -5.41 11.94 0.09
CA THR A 23 -5.15 11.48 -1.26
C THR A 23 -6.38 10.87 -1.92
N LEU A 24 -7.17 10.13 -1.14
CA LEU A 24 -8.36 9.44 -1.63
C LEU A 24 -9.59 10.36 -1.57
N PRO A 25 -10.52 10.23 -2.52
CA PRO A 25 -11.76 10.99 -2.48
C PRO A 25 -12.59 10.57 -1.26
N GLU A 26 -13.31 11.52 -0.69
CA GLU A 26 -14.30 11.21 0.35
C GLU A 26 -15.36 10.27 -0.21
N SER A 27 -15.57 9.15 0.45
CA SER A 27 -16.56 8.15 0.05
C SER A 27 -17.02 7.36 1.26
N ASP A 28 -18.33 7.20 1.38
CA ASP A 28 -18.95 6.36 2.43
C ASP A 28 -18.60 4.86 2.27
N ASN A 29 -18.08 4.49 1.09
CA ASN A 29 -17.71 3.12 0.77
C ASN A 29 -16.23 2.80 1.04
N LEU A 30 -15.47 3.76 1.57
CA LEU A 30 -14.03 3.61 1.84
C LEU A 30 -13.76 3.70 3.33
N ASN A 31 -13.21 2.63 3.90
CA ASN A 31 -12.73 2.59 5.26
C ASN A 31 -11.23 2.31 5.30
N ILE A 32 -10.50 3.06 6.14
CA ILE A 32 -9.10 2.82 6.43
C ILE A 32 -9.04 2.20 7.82
N ALA A 33 -8.44 1.03 7.90
CA ALA A 33 -8.34 0.29 9.13
C ALA A 33 -6.91 -0.20 9.37
N TYR A 34 -6.61 -0.40 10.64
CA TYR A 34 -5.37 -0.98 11.10
C TYR A 34 -5.68 -2.21 11.95
N PHE A 35 -4.89 -3.25 11.79
CA PHE A 35 -5.03 -4.47 12.59
C PHE A 35 -3.65 -5.00 12.96
N GLU A 36 -3.53 -5.56 14.16
CA GLU A 36 -2.31 -6.18 14.69
C GLU A 36 -2.59 -7.63 15.07
N ASN A 37 -1.54 -8.45 15.00
CA ASN A 37 -1.57 -9.85 15.46
C ASN A 37 -2.66 -10.73 14.84
N LEU A 38 -3.12 -10.36 13.65
CA LEU A 38 -4.09 -11.10 12.84
C LEU A 38 -3.54 -11.35 11.45
N TYR A 39 -3.88 -12.49 10.86
CA TYR A 39 -3.68 -12.65 9.42
C TYR A 39 -4.67 -11.79 8.64
N LEU A 40 -4.26 -11.30 7.48
CA LEU A 40 -5.12 -10.48 6.61
C LEU A 40 -6.45 -11.17 6.30
N VAL A 41 -6.43 -12.48 6.09
CA VAL A 41 -7.62 -13.28 5.80
C VAL A 41 -8.57 -13.38 7.01
N ASP A 42 -8.05 -13.38 8.23
CA ASP A 42 -8.89 -13.38 9.44
C ASP A 42 -9.56 -12.02 9.61
N TYR A 43 -8.80 -10.94 9.46
CA TYR A 43 -9.36 -9.58 9.46
C TYR A 43 -10.42 -9.39 8.36
N ALA A 44 -10.13 -9.84 7.14
CA ALA A 44 -11.09 -9.79 6.04
C ALA A 44 -12.39 -10.56 6.36
N THR A 45 -12.28 -11.68 7.05
CA THR A 45 -13.43 -12.46 7.52
C THR A 45 -14.25 -11.69 8.57
N GLU A 46 -13.58 -11.07 9.55
CA GLU A 46 -14.22 -10.30 10.61
C GLU A 46 -15.04 -9.13 10.07
N ILE A 47 -14.54 -8.45 9.03
CA ILE A 47 -15.26 -7.33 8.39
C ILE A 47 -16.25 -7.78 7.30
N GLY A 48 -16.40 -9.08 7.07
CA GLY A 48 -17.33 -9.62 6.06
C GLY A 48 -16.88 -9.41 4.63
N ALA A 49 -15.58 -9.28 4.35
CA ALA A 49 -15.05 -9.12 3.00
C ALA A 49 -15.14 -10.43 2.22
N SER A 50 -15.55 -10.37 0.97
CA SER A 50 -15.58 -11.50 0.04
C SER A 50 -14.31 -11.60 -0.81
N TYR A 51 -13.55 -10.50 -0.91
CA TYR A 51 -12.37 -10.40 -1.78
C TYR A 51 -11.21 -9.72 -1.07
N ILE A 52 -10.00 -10.17 -1.38
CA ILE A 52 -8.76 -9.48 -1.07
C ILE A 52 -8.14 -9.04 -2.39
N LEU A 53 -7.91 -7.73 -2.57
CA LEU A 53 -7.28 -7.18 -3.75
C LEU A 53 -5.79 -6.95 -3.50
N ARG A 54 -4.93 -7.45 -4.40
CA ARG A 54 -3.48 -7.31 -4.33
C ARG A 54 -2.94 -6.78 -5.66
N GLY A 55 -1.99 -5.82 -5.58
CA GLY A 55 -1.23 -5.35 -6.74
C GLY A 55 -0.03 -6.26 -7.02
N ILE A 56 0.22 -6.57 -8.29
CA ILE A 56 1.42 -7.26 -8.75
C ILE A 56 2.09 -6.45 -9.86
N ARG A 57 3.39 -6.18 -9.74
CA ARG A 57 4.17 -5.39 -10.69
C ARG A 57 5.19 -6.23 -11.46
N SER A 58 5.62 -7.34 -10.87
CA SER A 58 6.68 -8.20 -11.38
C SER A 58 6.37 -9.68 -11.18
N ALA A 59 7.14 -10.53 -11.84
CA ALA A 59 7.07 -11.97 -11.63
C ALA A 59 7.40 -12.36 -10.17
N ASN A 60 8.34 -11.66 -9.54
CA ASN A 60 8.69 -11.89 -8.14
C ASN A 60 7.54 -11.51 -7.20
N ASP A 61 6.86 -10.40 -7.44
CA ASP A 61 5.66 -10.02 -6.69
C ASP A 61 4.59 -11.11 -6.83
N TYR A 62 4.37 -11.61 -8.04
CA TYR A 62 3.40 -12.68 -8.29
C TYR A 62 3.74 -13.96 -7.52
N GLU A 63 4.99 -14.41 -7.52
CA GLU A 63 5.40 -15.62 -6.81
C GLU A 63 5.22 -15.46 -5.29
N PHE A 64 5.56 -14.30 -4.74
CA PHE A 64 5.33 -14.00 -3.33
C PHE A 64 3.84 -14.01 -2.98
N GLU A 65 3.02 -13.31 -3.75
CA GLU A 65 1.57 -13.21 -3.53
C GLU A 65 0.87 -14.56 -3.75
N ARG A 66 1.36 -15.38 -4.67
CA ARG A 66 0.88 -16.76 -4.88
C ARG A 66 1.09 -17.62 -3.64
N GLY A 67 2.25 -17.52 -3.01
CA GLY A 67 2.54 -18.20 -1.75
C GLY A 67 1.60 -17.77 -0.64
N MET A 68 1.40 -16.46 -0.47
CA MET A 68 0.47 -15.89 0.51
C MET A 68 -0.98 -16.32 0.25
N ARG A 69 -1.42 -16.31 -1.01
CA ARG A 69 -2.74 -16.79 -1.40
C ARG A 69 -2.94 -18.25 -1.00
N HIS A 70 -1.95 -19.10 -1.23
CA HIS A 70 -2.02 -20.51 -0.86
C HIS A 70 -2.21 -20.68 0.65
N THR A 71 -1.43 -19.97 1.46
CA THR A 71 -1.57 -19.96 2.91
C THR A 71 -2.96 -19.45 3.33
N ASN A 72 -3.42 -18.34 2.78
CA ASN A 72 -4.72 -17.78 3.09
C ASN A 72 -5.88 -18.73 2.73
N SER A 73 -5.78 -19.43 1.60
CA SER A 73 -6.80 -20.40 1.18
C SER A 73 -6.86 -21.66 2.06
N GLN A 74 -5.77 -22.00 2.71
CA GLN A 74 -5.75 -23.08 3.73
C GLN A 74 -6.42 -22.64 5.03
N LEU A 75 -6.30 -21.35 5.38
CA LEU A 75 -6.89 -20.79 6.60
C LEU A 75 -8.38 -20.52 6.44
N LYS A 76 -8.79 -19.94 5.30
CA LYS A 76 -10.18 -19.56 5.01
C LYS A 76 -10.50 -19.77 3.52
N LYS A 77 -11.51 -20.58 3.23
CA LYS A 77 -11.86 -20.97 1.85
C LYS A 77 -12.78 -19.97 1.14
N ASP A 78 -13.47 -19.12 1.90
CA ASP A 78 -14.57 -18.29 1.37
C ASP A 78 -14.12 -16.90 0.88
N ILE A 79 -12.83 -16.57 0.99
CA ILE A 79 -12.27 -15.30 0.53
C ILE A 79 -11.45 -15.52 -0.73
N THR A 80 -11.82 -14.80 -1.79
CA THR A 80 -11.11 -14.85 -3.07
C THR A 80 -10.07 -13.74 -3.16
N THR A 81 -8.82 -14.10 -3.48
CA THR A 81 -7.78 -13.12 -3.78
C THR A 81 -7.81 -12.77 -5.26
N VAL A 82 -7.89 -11.48 -5.57
CA VAL A 82 -7.85 -10.91 -6.92
C VAL A 82 -6.54 -10.14 -7.10
N PHE A 83 -5.84 -10.40 -8.19
CA PHE A 83 -4.62 -9.70 -8.54
C PHE A 83 -4.89 -8.65 -9.61
N LEU A 84 -4.37 -7.44 -9.41
CA LEU A 84 -4.37 -6.37 -10.42
C LEU A 84 -2.95 -6.00 -10.79
N MET A 85 -2.73 -5.82 -12.08
CA MET A 85 -1.50 -5.23 -12.59
C MET A 85 -1.68 -3.70 -12.69
N PRO A 86 -0.77 -2.91 -12.16
CA PRO A 86 -0.82 -1.46 -12.30
C PRO A 86 -0.57 -1.06 -13.78
N PRO A 87 -1.04 0.12 -14.21
CA PRO A 87 -0.64 0.68 -15.48
C PRO A 87 0.89 0.89 -15.53
N ARG A 88 1.42 0.93 -16.74
CA ARG A 88 2.88 0.92 -16.99
C ARG A 88 3.61 2.08 -16.31
N ASP A 89 3.02 3.25 -16.27
CA ASP A 89 3.56 4.45 -15.64
C ASP A 89 3.67 4.35 -14.11
N LEU A 90 2.90 3.48 -13.48
CA LEU A 90 2.92 3.22 -12.04
C LEU A 90 3.68 1.94 -11.65
N ALA A 91 3.96 1.05 -12.62
CA ALA A 91 4.56 -0.25 -12.34
C ALA A 91 5.96 -0.16 -11.71
N GLU A 92 6.73 0.86 -12.08
CA GLU A 92 8.09 1.06 -11.60
C GLU A 92 8.17 1.93 -10.34
N VAL A 93 7.06 2.56 -9.94
CA VAL A 93 7.06 3.45 -8.77
C VAL A 93 7.17 2.65 -7.48
N SER A 94 8.19 2.98 -6.68
CA SER A 94 8.41 2.41 -5.35
C SER A 94 8.94 3.47 -4.39
N SER A 95 8.80 3.22 -3.10
CA SER A 95 9.33 4.12 -2.07
C SER A 95 10.85 4.26 -2.15
N SER A 96 11.57 3.21 -2.51
CA SER A 96 13.03 3.24 -2.72
C SER A 96 13.38 4.13 -3.90
N MET A 97 12.72 3.95 -5.05
CA MET A 97 12.95 4.77 -6.24
C MET A 97 12.70 6.26 -5.96
N VAL A 98 11.61 6.58 -5.27
CA VAL A 98 11.32 7.98 -4.89
C VAL A 98 12.42 8.56 -4.01
N LYS A 99 12.89 7.81 -3.01
CA LYS A 99 13.96 8.27 -2.11
C LYS A 99 15.29 8.47 -2.84
N ASP A 100 15.61 7.62 -3.79
CA ASP A 100 16.86 7.68 -4.58
C ASP A 100 16.89 8.89 -5.53
N LEU A 101 15.73 9.43 -5.90
CA LEU A 101 15.64 10.63 -6.75
C LEU A 101 15.79 11.94 -5.99
N ILE A 102 15.62 11.95 -4.66
CA ILE A 102 15.69 13.16 -3.84
C ILE A 102 17.15 13.60 -3.67
N GLY A 103 17.44 14.88 -3.93
CA GLY A 103 18.73 15.51 -3.68
C GLY A 103 19.33 16.26 -4.87
N PRO A 104 19.48 15.66 -6.07
CA PRO A 104 19.98 16.36 -7.25
C PRO A 104 19.07 17.52 -7.67
N GLU A 105 19.64 18.56 -8.28
CA GLU A 105 18.88 19.71 -8.79
C GLU A 105 17.75 19.27 -9.74
N GLY A 106 16.54 19.77 -9.51
CA GLY A 106 15.35 19.43 -10.31
C GLY A 106 14.63 18.15 -9.90
N TRP A 107 15.02 17.51 -8.79
CA TRP A 107 14.38 16.29 -8.31
C TRP A 107 12.86 16.45 -8.08
N GLU A 108 12.41 17.64 -7.74
CA GLU A 108 11.01 17.91 -7.43
C GLU A 108 10.08 17.61 -8.61
N GLU A 109 10.50 17.95 -9.84
CA GLU A 109 9.70 17.68 -11.04
C GLU A 109 9.51 16.18 -11.31
N HIS A 110 10.49 15.38 -10.95
CA HIS A 110 10.44 13.93 -11.11
C HIS A 110 9.57 13.29 -10.03
N VAL A 111 9.80 13.65 -8.78
CA VAL A 111 9.06 13.07 -7.64
C VAL A 111 7.60 13.49 -7.65
N ALA A 112 7.26 14.72 -8.04
CA ALA A 112 5.88 15.19 -8.13
C ALA A 112 4.99 14.36 -9.08
N LYS A 113 5.59 13.69 -10.06
CA LYS A 113 4.87 12.80 -10.99
C LYS A 113 4.64 11.40 -10.45
N MET A 114 5.35 11.03 -9.37
CA MET A 114 5.38 9.67 -8.83
C MET A 114 4.56 9.49 -7.57
N VAL A 115 4.26 10.58 -6.87
CA VAL A 115 3.56 10.55 -5.60
C VAL A 115 2.35 11.48 -5.60
N PRO A 116 1.32 11.19 -4.79
CA PRO A 116 0.19 12.10 -4.61
C PRO A 116 0.63 13.46 -4.07
N ALA A 117 -0.08 14.52 -4.46
CA ALA A 117 0.24 15.90 -4.05
C ALA A 117 0.44 16.08 -2.53
N PRO A 118 -0.42 15.53 -1.64
CA PRO A 118 -0.20 15.67 -0.19
C PRO A 118 1.09 15.02 0.30
N VAL A 119 1.52 13.93 -0.34
CA VAL A 119 2.79 13.25 -0.03
C VAL A 119 3.98 14.06 -0.56
N PHE A 120 3.85 14.62 -1.76
CA PHE A 120 4.88 15.48 -2.34
C PHE A 120 5.17 16.70 -1.47
N GLU A 121 4.14 17.40 -0.99
CA GLU A 121 4.31 18.56 -0.10
C GLU A 121 5.04 18.21 1.19
N GLU A 122 4.78 17.04 1.75
CA GLU A 122 5.50 16.57 2.94
C GLU A 122 6.97 16.25 2.66
N ILE A 123 7.25 15.59 1.52
CA ILE A 123 8.62 15.32 1.09
C ILE A 123 9.38 16.64 0.92
N LYS A 124 8.79 17.59 0.20
CA LYS A 124 9.39 18.91 -0.06
C LYS A 124 9.63 19.73 1.22
N ALA A 125 8.78 19.59 2.22
CA ALA A 125 8.97 20.27 3.51
C ALA A 125 10.11 19.67 4.34
N LYS A 126 10.48 18.41 4.06
CA LYS A 126 11.51 17.68 4.78
C LYS A 126 12.91 17.83 4.18
N TYR A 127 12.99 18.05 2.88
CA TYR A 127 14.24 18.14 2.10
C TYR A 127 14.35 19.46 1.36
#